data_ce56c0e30a345eef2fe9db00ce640f0c
#
_entry.id   ce56c0e30a345eef2fe9db00ce640f0c
#
_cell.length_a   1.000
_cell.length_b   1.000
_cell.length_c   1.000
_cell.angle_alpha   90.00
_cell.angle_beta   90.00
_cell.angle_gamma   90.00
#
_symmetry.space_group_name_H-M   'P 1'
#
loop_
_entity.id
_entity.type
_entity.pdbx_description
1 polymer ?
#
loop_
_entity_poly.entity_id
_entity_poly.type
_entity_poly.pdbx_seq_one_letter_code
_entity_poly.pdbx_strand_id
1 'polypeptide(L)'
;MAEFRNNRALAVSFVALVIGVHAWGIIPDVDDYSKEPPDFYFFLLKHVASCDPYDLPYLHDSPISARNQIKWYANCLSWTWFENPKVIPIIFNIGVMPLVYLIASSMTRNRLIGIIALVAFINNPLYTDWEGNGTYDQTWSFFLLLSVWLMYKGGGSAIPYGLSILTKGLALMYMPAIIYTSYKIRKSRIEIGIIIGIGITVTLLALQYSNMVGNEIGFFPERWEDAIFRNISVLWQVIPFVALFVVLKTNFTPKLGRVPNMDIVWVWIGMALIQNPLISFFTLQDTYSYRYVPLAAFMSIFMGMVLVNLGNWIVEQKLKRASLPSI
;
A
#
# COMPACT_ATOMS: atom_id res chain seq x y z
N MET A 1 6.02 -2.35 27.06
CA MET A 1 5.96 -3.16 25.81
C MET A 1 5.12 -4.45 25.99
N ALA A 2 5.26 -5.20 27.08
CA ALA A 2 4.42 -6.38 27.34
C ALA A 2 2.91 -6.06 27.42
N GLU A 3 2.53 -4.92 27.96
CA GLU A 3 1.16 -4.48 28.10
C GLU A 3 0.47 -4.28 26.74
N PHE A 4 1.11 -3.66 25.75
CA PHE A 4 0.56 -3.49 24.40
C PHE A 4 0.35 -4.82 23.68
N ARG A 5 1.16 -5.84 23.97
CA ARG A 5 0.99 -7.16 23.39
C ARG A 5 -0.26 -7.86 23.90
N ASN A 6 -0.59 -7.67 25.16
CA ASN A 6 -1.67 -8.40 25.84
C ASN A 6 -2.97 -7.60 25.93
N ASN A 7 -2.92 -6.26 26.00
CA ASN A 7 -4.10 -5.41 26.13
C ASN A 7 -4.55 -4.89 24.75
N ARG A 8 -5.65 -5.46 24.23
CA ARG A 8 -6.23 -5.06 22.95
C ARG A 8 -6.78 -3.64 22.98
N ALA A 9 -7.44 -3.25 24.05
CA ALA A 9 -8.04 -1.92 24.16
C ALA A 9 -6.97 -0.84 24.13
N LEU A 10 -5.90 -1.00 24.92
CA LEU A 10 -4.78 -0.07 24.94
C LEU A 10 -4.11 0.08 23.57
N ALA A 11 -3.87 -1.05 22.86
CA ALA A 11 -3.28 -1.01 21.52
C ALA A 11 -4.18 -0.29 20.52
N VAL A 12 -5.49 -0.56 20.54
CA VAL A 12 -6.46 0.10 19.64
C VAL A 12 -6.59 1.59 19.96
N SER A 13 -6.66 1.96 21.25
CA SER A 13 -6.72 3.39 21.65
C SER A 13 -5.47 4.15 21.23
N PHE A 14 -4.28 3.56 21.40
CA PHE A 14 -3.04 4.17 20.96
C PHE A 14 -3.00 4.35 19.44
N VAL A 15 -3.39 3.32 18.68
CA VAL A 15 -3.48 3.38 17.21
C VAL A 15 -4.47 4.47 16.77
N ALA A 16 -5.64 4.53 17.38
CA ALA A 16 -6.64 5.56 17.09
C ALA A 16 -6.12 6.98 17.38
N LEU A 17 -5.41 7.15 18.50
CA LEU A 17 -4.77 8.44 18.85
C LEU A 17 -3.72 8.83 17.81
N VAL A 18 -2.81 7.92 17.44
CA VAL A 18 -1.75 8.18 16.46
C VAL A 18 -2.35 8.56 15.10
N ILE A 19 -3.35 7.79 14.63
CA ILE A 19 -4.03 8.09 13.37
C ILE A 19 -4.79 9.42 13.46
N GLY A 20 -5.47 9.68 14.56
CA GLY A 20 -6.23 10.92 14.76
C GLY A 20 -5.35 12.16 14.77
N VAL A 21 -4.21 12.12 15.45
CA VAL A 21 -3.24 13.23 15.46
C VAL A 21 -2.64 13.45 14.08
N HIS A 22 -2.28 12.37 13.38
CA HIS A 22 -1.73 12.48 12.03
C HIS A 22 -2.78 12.99 11.02
N ALA A 23 -3.99 12.44 11.05
CA ALA A 23 -5.11 12.88 10.22
C ALA A 23 -5.45 14.37 10.45
N TRP A 24 -5.38 14.83 11.70
CA TRP A 24 -5.55 16.27 12.00
C TRP A 24 -4.53 17.14 11.25
N GLY A 25 -3.30 16.67 11.09
CA GLY A 25 -2.27 17.36 10.32
C GLY A 25 -2.55 17.40 8.80
N ILE A 26 -3.34 16.46 8.27
CA ILE A 26 -3.71 16.39 6.85
C ILE A 26 -4.94 17.25 6.52
N ILE A 27 -5.80 17.58 7.50
CA ILE A 27 -7.04 18.35 7.27
C ILE A 27 -6.80 19.66 6.50
N PRO A 28 -5.76 20.47 6.78
CA PRO A 28 -5.47 21.67 6.01
C PRO A 28 -5.19 21.42 4.53
N ASP A 29 -4.68 20.22 4.19
CA ASP A 29 -4.37 19.85 2.82
C ASP A 29 -5.62 19.65 1.95
N VAL A 30 -6.79 19.48 2.55
CA VAL A 30 -8.07 19.33 1.83
C VAL A 30 -8.34 20.56 0.95
N ASP A 31 -8.06 21.76 1.45
CA ASP A 31 -8.27 23.01 0.74
C ASP A 31 -6.99 23.54 0.08
N ASP A 32 -5.84 22.87 0.30
CA ASP A 32 -4.57 23.24 -0.33
C ASP A 32 -4.40 22.53 -1.67
N TYR A 33 -4.61 23.26 -2.73
CA TYR A 33 -4.43 22.79 -4.11
C TYR A 33 -3.03 23.03 -4.68
N SER A 34 -2.13 23.64 -3.92
CA SER A 34 -0.76 23.91 -4.37
C SER A 34 0.08 22.63 -4.58
N LYS A 35 -0.30 21.54 -3.92
CA LYS A 35 0.32 20.22 -4.04
C LYS A 35 -0.16 19.42 -5.26
N GLU A 36 -1.24 19.86 -5.92
CA GLU A 36 -1.78 19.19 -7.09
C GLU A 36 -1.03 19.64 -8.35
N PRO A 37 -0.80 18.74 -9.32
CA PRO A 37 -0.26 19.14 -10.62
C PRO A 37 -1.22 20.12 -11.31
N PRO A 38 -0.75 21.28 -11.79
CA PRO A 38 -1.61 22.33 -12.33
C PRO A 38 -2.54 21.84 -13.45
N ASP A 39 -2.03 21.10 -14.42
CA ASP A 39 -2.81 20.60 -15.57
C ASP A 39 -3.90 19.62 -15.12
N PHE A 40 -3.63 18.83 -14.09
CA PHE A 40 -4.56 17.84 -13.59
C PHE A 40 -5.63 18.46 -12.69
N TYR A 41 -5.29 19.51 -11.96
CA TYR A 41 -6.24 20.28 -11.16
C TYR A 41 -7.33 20.92 -12.03
N PHE A 42 -6.95 21.60 -13.11
CA PHE A 42 -7.90 22.16 -14.06
C PHE A 42 -8.76 21.09 -14.73
N PHE A 43 -8.14 19.95 -15.08
CA PHE A 43 -8.86 18.83 -15.65
C PHE A 43 -9.84 18.22 -14.64
N LEU A 44 -9.42 18.05 -13.39
CA LEU A 44 -10.26 17.53 -12.31
C LEU A 44 -11.47 18.45 -12.10
N LEU A 45 -11.28 19.75 -11.90
CA LEU A 45 -12.38 20.70 -11.67
C LEU A 45 -13.34 20.76 -12.85
N LYS A 46 -12.84 20.83 -14.09
CA LYS A 46 -13.67 20.90 -15.28
C LYS A 46 -14.57 19.68 -15.44
N HIS A 47 -14.07 18.50 -15.15
CA HIS A 47 -14.84 17.26 -15.32
C HIS A 47 -15.67 16.89 -14.10
N VAL A 48 -15.18 17.18 -12.89
CA VAL A 48 -15.87 16.84 -11.65
C VAL A 48 -17.01 17.81 -11.35
N ALA A 49 -16.87 19.10 -11.69
CA ALA A 49 -17.93 20.10 -11.50
C ALA A 49 -19.20 19.81 -12.31
N SER A 50 -19.10 19.05 -13.39
CA SER A 50 -20.22 18.66 -14.26
C SER A 50 -20.62 17.17 -14.10
N CYS A 51 -20.03 16.43 -13.17
CA CYS A 51 -20.33 15.01 -13.01
C CYS A 51 -21.61 14.76 -12.19
N ASP A 52 -22.37 13.74 -12.58
CA ASP A 52 -23.42 13.16 -11.78
C ASP A 52 -22.97 11.75 -11.31
N PRO A 53 -22.72 11.52 -10.00
CA PRO A 53 -22.29 10.24 -9.51
C PRO A 53 -23.36 9.16 -9.65
N TYR A 54 -24.60 9.53 -9.94
CA TYR A 54 -25.73 8.64 -10.15
C TYR A 54 -25.97 8.35 -11.63
N ASP A 55 -25.30 9.06 -12.54
CA ASP A 55 -25.32 8.81 -13.99
C ASP A 55 -24.04 8.09 -14.43
N LEU A 56 -24.09 6.77 -14.43
CA LEU A 56 -22.97 5.91 -14.87
C LEU A 56 -22.55 6.11 -16.34
N PRO A 57 -23.43 6.43 -17.32
CA PRO A 57 -23.02 6.72 -18.69
C PRO A 57 -22.03 7.87 -18.81
N TYR A 58 -22.11 8.88 -17.94
CA TYR A 58 -21.18 10.00 -17.93
C TYR A 58 -19.73 9.56 -17.71
N LEU A 59 -19.50 8.53 -16.86
CA LEU A 59 -18.16 7.96 -16.65
C LEU A 59 -17.64 7.22 -17.89
N HIS A 60 -18.53 6.80 -18.78
CA HIS A 60 -18.18 6.06 -20.00
C HIS A 60 -17.74 7.00 -21.13
N ASP A 61 -18.39 8.15 -21.27
CA ASP A 61 -18.12 9.13 -22.34
C ASP A 61 -16.98 10.11 -22.01
N SER A 62 -16.48 10.05 -20.78
CA SER A 62 -15.37 10.88 -20.34
C SER A 62 -14.06 10.37 -20.98
N PRO A 63 -13.14 11.27 -21.38
CA PRO A 63 -11.81 10.88 -21.85
C PRO A 63 -10.98 10.18 -20.75
N ILE A 64 -11.57 10.01 -19.60
CA ILE A 64 -11.02 9.30 -18.45
C ILE A 64 -11.16 7.82 -18.74
N SER A 65 -10.03 7.19 -19.00
CA SER A 65 -9.98 5.76 -19.32
C SER A 65 -10.65 4.90 -18.25
N ALA A 66 -11.24 3.78 -18.66
CA ALA A 66 -11.82 2.74 -17.81
C ALA A 66 -10.92 2.32 -16.62
N ARG A 67 -9.62 2.57 -16.72
CA ARG A 67 -8.59 2.27 -15.68
C ARG A 67 -8.61 3.15 -14.43
N ASN A 68 -9.37 4.26 -14.43
CA ASN A 68 -9.45 5.20 -13.31
C ASN A 68 -10.89 5.45 -12.85
N GLN A 69 -11.84 4.59 -13.22
CA GLN A 69 -13.27 4.80 -12.97
C GLN A 69 -13.59 5.01 -11.49
N ILE A 70 -13.08 4.13 -10.61
CA ILE A 70 -13.34 4.23 -9.16
C ILE A 70 -12.76 5.53 -8.58
N LYS A 71 -11.58 5.94 -9.05
CA LYS A 71 -10.97 7.19 -8.63
C LYS A 71 -11.85 8.39 -8.99
N TRP A 72 -12.29 8.47 -10.25
CA TRP A 72 -13.17 9.53 -10.71
C TRP A 72 -14.51 9.53 -9.99
N TYR A 73 -15.07 8.37 -9.79
CA TYR A 73 -16.29 8.22 -8.99
C TYR A 73 -16.09 8.74 -7.56
N ALA A 74 -14.97 8.44 -6.91
CA ALA A 74 -14.65 8.96 -5.59
C ALA A 74 -14.52 10.49 -5.56
N ASN A 75 -13.84 11.09 -6.57
CA ASN A 75 -13.72 12.54 -6.68
C ASN A 75 -15.08 13.21 -6.97
N CYS A 76 -15.88 12.60 -7.87
CA CYS A 76 -17.21 13.07 -8.23
C CYS A 76 -18.16 13.05 -7.01
N LEU A 77 -18.19 11.92 -6.29
CA LEU A 77 -18.98 11.77 -5.08
C LEU A 77 -18.52 12.76 -3.99
N SER A 78 -17.21 12.98 -3.89
CA SER A 78 -16.62 13.94 -2.98
C SER A 78 -17.08 15.38 -3.30
N TRP A 79 -17.11 15.74 -4.56
CA TRP A 79 -17.63 17.04 -5.01
C TRP A 79 -19.12 17.19 -4.70
N THR A 80 -19.91 16.18 -5.03
CA THR A 80 -21.37 16.21 -4.82
C THR A 80 -21.76 16.36 -3.36
N TRP A 81 -21.01 15.71 -2.45
CA TRP A 81 -21.36 15.69 -1.01
C TRP A 81 -20.70 16.79 -0.20
N PHE A 82 -19.51 17.23 -0.60
CA PHE A 82 -18.67 18.13 0.20
C PHE A 82 -18.27 19.40 -0.55
N GLU A 83 -18.70 19.56 -1.82
CA GLU A 83 -18.25 20.66 -2.70
C GLU A 83 -16.71 20.74 -2.83
N ASN A 84 -16.03 19.63 -2.53
CA ASN A 84 -14.59 19.50 -2.58
C ASN A 84 -14.20 18.11 -3.10
N PRO A 85 -13.47 18.00 -4.24
CA PRO A 85 -13.17 16.72 -4.86
C PRO A 85 -12.14 15.89 -4.09
N LYS A 86 -11.48 16.46 -3.07
CA LYS A 86 -10.38 15.82 -2.34
C LYS A 86 -10.80 15.07 -1.08
N VAL A 87 -11.97 15.35 -0.50
CA VAL A 87 -12.37 14.80 0.82
C VAL A 87 -12.39 13.28 0.83
N ILE A 88 -13.10 12.66 -0.12
CA ILE A 88 -13.17 11.18 -0.18
C ILE A 88 -11.82 10.54 -0.51
N PRO A 89 -11.03 11.01 -1.51
CA PRO A 89 -9.65 10.53 -1.70
C PRO A 89 -8.78 10.61 -0.44
N ILE A 90 -8.83 11.71 0.31
CA ILE A 90 -8.07 11.86 1.56
C ILE A 90 -8.57 10.88 2.64
N ILE A 91 -9.87 10.61 2.74
CA ILE A 91 -10.40 9.57 3.62
C ILE A 91 -9.79 8.20 3.29
N PHE A 92 -9.67 7.85 2.01
CA PHE A 92 -8.98 6.62 1.61
C PHE A 92 -7.49 6.64 1.95
N ASN A 93 -6.81 7.79 1.78
CA ASN A 93 -5.41 7.95 2.17
C ASN A 93 -5.22 7.68 3.67
N ILE A 94 -6.06 8.29 4.52
CA ILE A 94 -6.08 8.05 5.97
C ILE A 94 -6.39 6.57 6.27
N GLY A 95 -7.30 5.97 5.50
CA GLY A 95 -7.69 4.56 5.63
C GLY A 95 -6.56 3.56 5.38
N VAL A 96 -5.50 3.95 4.67
CA VAL A 96 -4.29 3.11 4.49
C VAL A 96 -3.58 2.86 5.81
N MET A 97 -3.52 3.84 6.70
CA MET A 97 -2.80 3.75 7.98
C MET A 97 -3.29 2.59 8.88
N PRO A 98 -4.59 2.49 9.21
CA PRO A 98 -5.08 1.38 10.01
C PRO A 98 -4.87 0.03 9.32
N LEU A 99 -4.88 -0.04 7.98
CA LEU A 99 -4.63 -1.29 7.27
C LEU A 99 -3.20 -1.78 7.47
N VAL A 100 -2.21 -0.89 7.48
CA VAL A 100 -0.80 -1.26 7.77
C VAL A 100 -0.70 -1.89 9.16
N TYR A 101 -1.30 -1.27 10.19
CA TYR A 101 -1.37 -1.84 11.54
C TYR A 101 -2.06 -3.20 11.56
N LEU A 102 -3.21 -3.31 10.90
CA LEU A 102 -4.04 -4.51 10.89
C LEU A 102 -3.36 -5.67 10.16
N ILE A 103 -2.70 -5.40 9.03
CA ILE A 103 -1.93 -6.41 8.29
C ILE A 103 -0.75 -6.89 9.13
N ALA A 104 0.08 -5.98 9.64
CA ALA A 104 1.25 -6.31 10.43
C ALA A 104 0.88 -7.13 11.69
N SER A 105 -0.16 -6.70 12.41
CA SER A 105 -0.65 -7.38 13.61
C SER A 105 -1.23 -8.76 13.31
N SER A 106 -1.97 -8.90 12.18
CA SER A 106 -2.57 -10.17 11.78
C SER A 106 -1.51 -11.15 11.27
N MET A 107 -0.58 -10.66 10.47
CA MET A 107 0.53 -11.42 9.88
C MET A 107 1.46 -12.03 10.94
N THR A 108 1.77 -11.25 11.98
CA THR A 108 2.75 -11.62 13.01
C THR A 108 2.12 -12.09 14.31
N ARG A 109 0.81 -11.94 14.47
CA ARG A 109 0.07 -12.13 15.72
C ARG A 109 0.64 -11.30 16.88
N ASN A 110 1.26 -10.17 16.55
CA ASN A 110 1.89 -9.27 17.52
C ASN A 110 1.49 -7.81 17.24
N ARG A 111 0.70 -7.24 18.16
CA ARG A 111 0.21 -5.86 18.05
C ARG A 111 1.32 -4.81 18.12
N LEU A 112 2.39 -5.10 18.86
CA LEU A 112 3.52 -4.19 18.97
C LEU A 112 4.21 -4.02 17.61
N ILE A 113 4.34 -5.11 16.83
CA ILE A 113 4.84 -5.02 15.45
C ILE A 113 3.91 -4.13 14.61
N GLY A 114 2.59 -4.28 14.78
CA GLY A 114 1.62 -3.44 14.10
C GLY A 114 1.77 -1.95 14.45
N ILE A 115 1.94 -1.61 15.72
CA ILE A 115 2.13 -0.23 16.17
C ILE A 115 3.42 0.36 15.59
N ILE A 116 4.54 -0.37 15.66
CA ILE A 116 5.81 0.10 15.10
C ILE A 116 5.71 0.26 13.57
N ALA A 117 5.06 -0.68 12.89
CA ALA A 117 4.81 -0.58 11.45
C ALA A 117 3.97 0.65 11.09
N LEU A 118 2.90 0.95 11.85
CA LEU A 118 2.11 2.16 11.67
C LEU A 118 2.95 3.42 11.85
N VAL A 119 3.70 3.52 12.96
CA VAL A 119 4.55 4.70 13.24
C VAL A 119 5.62 4.87 12.16
N ALA A 120 6.23 3.78 11.71
CA ALA A 120 7.20 3.83 10.62
C ALA A 120 6.55 4.27 9.28
N PHE A 121 5.33 3.83 9.02
CA PHE A 121 4.60 4.15 7.79
C PHE A 121 4.20 5.62 7.71
N ILE A 122 3.65 6.20 8.78
CA ILE A 122 3.23 7.60 8.81
C ILE A 122 4.42 8.59 8.79
N ASN A 123 5.63 8.11 8.99
CA ASN A 123 6.86 8.91 8.86
C ASN A 123 7.65 8.56 7.58
N ASN A 124 7.07 7.75 6.69
CA ASN A 124 7.74 7.38 5.45
C ASN A 124 7.45 8.40 4.34
N PRO A 125 8.47 9.05 3.75
CA PRO A 125 8.27 10.06 2.69
C PRO A 125 7.50 9.53 1.49
N LEU A 126 7.61 8.23 1.16
CA LEU A 126 6.83 7.62 0.07
C LEU A 126 5.32 7.64 0.31
N TYR A 127 4.89 7.87 1.54
CA TYR A 127 3.50 8.06 1.91
C TYR A 127 3.18 9.53 2.18
N THR A 128 3.96 10.20 3.05
CA THR A 128 3.65 11.55 3.52
C THR A 128 3.70 12.61 2.43
N ASP A 129 4.52 12.44 1.40
CA ASP A 129 4.58 13.36 0.26
C ASP A 129 3.28 13.37 -0.57
N TRP A 130 2.41 12.35 -0.40
CA TRP A 130 1.22 12.14 -1.23
C TRP A 130 -0.09 12.02 -0.44
N GLU A 131 -0.04 12.01 0.89
CA GLU A 131 -1.21 11.75 1.72
C GLU A 131 -2.29 12.84 1.62
N GLY A 132 -1.89 14.10 1.41
CA GLY A 132 -2.80 15.24 1.21
C GLY A 132 -3.20 15.48 -0.23
N ASN A 133 -2.80 14.61 -1.18
CA ASN A 133 -3.04 14.79 -2.59
C ASN A 133 -4.33 14.08 -3.02
N GLY A 134 -5.23 14.79 -3.68
CA GLY A 134 -6.50 14.25 -4.17
C GLY A 134 -6.38 13.64 -5.58
N THR A 135 -5.35 14.03 -6.31
CA THR A 135 -5.10 13.60 -7.69
C THR A 135 -4.28 12.32 -7.76
N TYR A 136 -3.16 12.29 -7.06
CA TYR A 136 -2.32 11.10 -6.91
C TYR A 136 -2.67 10.36 -5.62
N ASP A 137 -3.97 10.15 -5.41
CA ASP A 137 -4.51 9.54 -4.22
C ASP A 137 -4.08 8.09 -4.04
N GLN A 138 -4.26 7.60 -2.82
CA GLN A 138 -3.93 6.24 -2.41
C GLN A 138 -5.15 5.31 -2.39
N THR A 139 -6.26 5.69 -3.02
CA THR A 139 -7.50 4.89 -3.07
C THR A 139 -7.23 3.47 -3.56
N TRP A 140 -6.42 3.33 -4.61
CA TRP A 140 -6.04 2.02 -5.13
C TRP A 140 -5.20 1.20 -4.11
N SER A 141 -4.28 1.86 -3.40
CA SER A 141 -3.46 1.22 -2.36
C SER A 141 -4.31 0.81 -1.16
N PHE A 142 -5.31 1.63 -0.80
CA PHE A 142 -6.30 1.26 0.23
C PHE A 142 -7.00 -0.05 -0.11
N PHE A 143 -7.57 -0.17 -1.31
CA PHE A 143 -8.25 -1.40 -1.72
C PHE A 143 -7.29 -2.58 -1.85
N LEU A 144 -6.06 -2.35 -2.33
CA LEU A 144 -5.03 -3.39 -2.40
C LEU A 144 -4.69 -3.94 -1.01
N LEU A 145 -4.42 -3.06 -0.04
CA LEU A 145 -4.09 -3.45 1.33
C LEU A 145 -5.29 -4.04 2.07
N LEU A 146 -6.50 -3.53 1.81
CA LEU A 146 -7.75 -4.10 2.31
C LEU A 146 -7.90 -5.56 1.85
N SER A 147 -7.60 -5.84 0.57
CA SER A 147 -7.59 -7.20 0.04
C SER A 147 -6.63 -8.11 0.84
N VAL A 148 -5.41 -7.65 1.10
CA VAL A 148 -4.44 -8.40 1.91
C VAL A 148 -4.94 -8.65 3.32
N TRP A 149 -5.49 -7.64 3.98
CA TRP A 149 -6.01 -7.80 5.34
C TRP A 149 -7.16 -8.79 5.42
N LEU A 150 -8.08 -8.77 4.45
CA LEU A 150 -9.22 -9.71 4.40
C LEU A 150 -8.78 -11.16 4.21
N MET A 151 -7.65 -11.43 3.55
CA MET A 151 -7.07 -12.79 3.50
C MET A 151 -6.79 -13.33 4.90
N TYR A 152 -6.28 -12.48 5.81
CA TYR A 152 -6.04 -12.85 7.21
C TYR A 152 -7.35 -12.98 8.02
N LYS A 153 -8.45 -12.36 7.58
CA LYS A 153 -9.75 -12.41 8.27
C LYS A 153 -10.68 -13.52 7.80
N GLY A 154 -10.36 -14.17 6.73
CA GLY A 154 -11.13 -15.34 6.36
C GLY A 154 -11.85 -15.29 5.02
N GLY A 155 -11.63 -14.30 4.18
CA GLY A 155 -12.15 -14.28 2.81
C GLY A 155 -12.64 -12.91 2.32
N GLY A 156 -13.15 -12.88 1.09
CA GLY A 156 -13.64 -11.65 0.46
C GLY A 156 -12.54 -10.75 -0.12
N SER A 157 -11.31 -11.24 -0.20
CA SER A 157 -10.15 -10.48 -0.70
C SER A 157 -10.24 -10.13 -2.18
N ALA A 158 -10.94 -10.92 -2.98
CA ALA A 158 -11.05 -10.75 -4.41
C ALA A 158 -11.78 -9.45 -4.81
N ILE A 159 -12.83 -9.05 -4.06
CA ILE A 159 -13.60 -7.84 -4.37
C ILE A 159 -12.73 -6.58 -4.20
N PRO A 160 -12.09 -6.32 -3.05
CA PRO A 160 -11.23 -5.14 -2.93
C PRO A 160 -10.05 -5.18 -3.92
N TYR A 161 -9.52 -6.35 -4.25
CA TYR A 161 -8.48 -6.45 -5.27
C TYR A 161 -9.01 -5.99 -6.64
N GLY A 162 -10.21 -6.42 -7.04
CA GLY A 162 -10.86 -5.96 -8.26
C GLY A 162 -11.09 -4.44 -8.25
N LEU A 163 -11.57 -3.88 -7.14
CA LEU A 163 -11.72 -2.43 -6.95
C LEU A 163 -10.38 -1.70 -7.06
N SER A 164 -9.30 -2.28 -6.53
CA SER A 164 -7.95 -1.71 -6.67
C SER A 164 -7.51 -1.61 -8.14
N ILE A 165 -7.75 -2.66 -8.94
CA ILE A 165 -7.43 -2.65 -10.39
C ILE A 165 -8.30 -1.62 -11.13
N LEU A 166 -9.59 -1.53 -10.83
CA LEU A 166 -10.51 -0.52 -11.42
C LEU A 166 -10.17 0.91 -10.99
N THR A 167 -9.58 1.08 -9.82
CA THR A 167 -9.07 2.38 -9.38
C THR A 167 -7.78 2.74 -10.13
N LYS A 168 -6.91 1.74 -10.30
CA LYS A 168 -5.64 1.91 -11.01
C LYS A 168 -5.15 0.57 -11.55
N GLY A 169 -5.06 0.45 -12.88
CA GLY A 169 -4.58 -0.76 -13.56
C GLY A 169 -3.23 -1.27 -13.07
N LEU A 170 -2.42 -0.39 -12.44
CA LEU A 170 -1.18 -0.70 -11.76
C LEU A 170 -1.32 -1.82 -10.73
N ALA A 171 -2.45 -1.91 -10.03
CA ALA A 171 -2.71 -2.94 -9.03
C ALA A 171 -2.67 -4.37 -9.60
N LEU A 172 -2.87 -4.53 -10.91
CA LEU A 172 -2.75 -5.81 -11.59
C LEU A 172 -1.35 -6.41 -11.44
N MET A 173 -0.31 -5.58 -11.43
CA MET A 173 1.08 -6.03 -11.28
C MET A 173 1.34 -6.71 -9.92
N TYR A 174 0.49 -6.47 -8.92
CA TYR A 174 0.57 -7.14 -7.62
C TYR A 174 -0.13 -8.51 -7.59
N MET A 175 -0.73 -8.96 -8.71
CA MET A 175 -1.41 -10.27 -8.76
C MET A 175 -0.54 -11.43 -8.25
N PRO A 176 0.75 -11.56 -8.62
CA PRO A 176 1.59 -12.64 -8.09
C PRO A 176 1.73 -12.60 -6.57
N ALA A 177 1.85 -11.41 -5.96
CA ALA A 177 1.94 -11.25 -4.52
C ALA A 177 0.61 -11.58 -3.82
N ILE A 178 -0.52 -11.19 -4.39
CA ILE A 178 -1.87 -11.53 -3.92
C ILE A 178 -2.08 -13.05 -3.96
N ILE A 179 -1.77 -13.70 -5.08
CA ILE A 179 -1.88 -15.16 -5.24
C ILE A 179 -1.00 -15.88 -4.22
N TYR A 180 0.28 -15.47 -4.10
CA TYR A 180 1.20 -16.06 -3.15
C TYR A 180 0.70 -15.93 -1.71
N THR A 181 0.20 -14.75 -1.33
CA THR A 181 -0.35 -14.48 0.00
C THR A 181 -1.58 -15.35 0.27
N SER A 182 -2.52 -15.41 -0.67
CA SER A 182 -3.72 -16.25 -0.57
C SER A 182 -3.34 -17.73 -0.45
N TYR A 183 -2.41 -18.21 -1.26
CA TYR A 183 -1.91 -19.59 -1.19
C TYR A 183 -1.31 -19.93 0.18
N LYS A 184 -0.50 -19.05 0.72
CA LYS A 184 0.17 -19.27 2.02
C LYS A 184 -0.79 -19.23 3.21
N ILE A 185 -1.75 -18.32 3.20
CA ILE A 185 -2.63 -18.06 4.35
C ILE A 185 -3.90 -18.91 4.28
N ARG A 186 -4.56 -18.88 3.12
CA ARG A 186 -5.88 -19.48 2.95
C ARG A 186 -5.83 -20.91 2.44
N LYS A 187 -4.82 -21.23 1.62
CA LYS A 187 -4.68 -22.51 0.91
C LYS A 187 -5.92 -22.88 0.07
N SER A 188 -6.75 -21.88 -0.27
CA SER A 188 -8.00 -22.05 -1.01
C SER A 188 -7.76 -21.86 -2.50
N ARG A 189 -7.84 -22.95 -3.27
CA ARG A 189 -7.73 -22.91 -4.74
C ARG A 189 -8.87 -22.11 -5.39
N ILE A 190 -10.06 -22.14 -4.75
CA ILE A 190 -11.24 -21.41 -5.24
C ILE A 190 -11.00 -19.90 -5.14
N GLU A 191 -10.51 -19.42 -4.00
CA GLU A 191 -10.21 -17.99 -3.81
C GLU A 191 -9.13 -17.52 -4.80
N ILE A 192 -8.09 -18.31 -5.01
CA ILE A 192 -7.06 -18.03 -6.02
C ILE A 192 -7.68 -17.97 -7.43
N GLY A 193 -8.54 -18.93 -7.78
CA GLY A 193 -9.24 -18.93 -9.06
C GLY A 193 -10.12 -17.68 -9.26
N ILE A 194 -10.83 -17.25 -8.21
CA ILE A 194 -11.65 -16.03 -8.26
C ILE A 194 -10.76 -14.79 -8.43
N ILE A 195 -9.64 -14.67 -7.70
CA ILE A 195 -8.69 -13.56 -7.82
C ILE A 195 -8.15 -13.46 -9.26
N ILE A 196 -7.72 -14.58 -9.83
CA ILE A 196 -7.22 -14.63 -11.21
C ILE A 196 -8.35 -14.26 -12.18
N GLY A 197 -9.55 -14.83 -12.02
CA GLY A 197 -10.71 -14.55 -12.86
C GLY A 197 -11.08 -13.07 -12.84
N ILE A 198 -11.17 -12.45 -11.66
CA ILE A 198 -11.43 -11.01 -11.53
C ILE A 198 -10.31 -10.19 -12.18
N GLY A 199 -9.06 -10.51 -11.93
CA GLY A 199 -7.93 -9.81 -12.53
C GLY A 199 -7.97 -9.83 -14.05
N ILE A 200 -8.21 -11.01 -14.65
CA ILE A 200 -8.33 -11.16 -16.11
C ILE A 200 -9.56 -10.40 -16.63
N THR A 201 -10.73 -10.58 -16.01
CA THR A 201 -11.98 -9.95 -16.48
C THR A 201 -11.87 -8.43 -16.44
N VAL A 202 -11.40 -7.87 -15.32
CA VAL A 202 -11.24 -6.41 -15.19
C VAL A 202 -10.20 -5.88 -16.15
N THR A 203 -9.12 -6.63 -16.40
CA THR A 203 -8.10 -6.24 -17.40
C THR A 203 -8.69 -6.23 -18.81
N LEU A 204 -9.44 -7.27 -19.21
CA LEU A 204 -10.07 -7.34 -20.51
C LEU A 204 -11.09 -6.21 -20.70
N LEU A 205 -11.92 -5.92 -19.69
CA LEU A 205 -12.84 -4.80 -19.72
C LEU A 205 -12.07 -3.46 -19.85
N ALA A 206 -11.02 -3.26 -19.07
CA ALA A 206 -10.19 -2.06 -19.16
C ALA A 206 -9.54 -1.90 -20.54
N LEU A 207 -9.10 -2.98 -21.17
CA LEU A 207 -8.55 -2.97 -22.54
C LEU A 207 -9.63 -2.69 -23.59
N GLN A 208 -10.82 -3.28 -23.44
CA GLN A 208 -11.92 -3.10 -24.37
C GLN A 208 -12.44 -1.66 -24.41
N TYR A 209 -12.51 -1.00 -23.24
CA TYR A 209 -13.00 0.37 -23.12
C TYR A 209 -11.89 1.43 -23.16
N SER A 210 -10.62 1.03 -23.23
CA SER A 210 -9.53 1.98 -23.40
C SER A 210 -9.20 2.14 -24.88
N ASN A 211 -9.47 3.31 -25.45
CA ASN A 211 -8.92 3.70 -26.75
C ASN A 211 -7.37 3.80 -26.74
N MET A 212 -6.73 3.35 -25.66
CA MET A 212 -5.30 3.49 -25.39
C MET A 212 -4.44 2.36 -25.94
N VAL A 213 -5.06 1.25 -26.41
CA VAL A 213 -4.31 0.05 -26.86
C VAL A 213 -3.40 0.35 -28.07
N GLY A 214 -3.62 1.46 -28.78
CA GLY A 214 -2.80 1.80 -29.94
C GLY A 214 -1.60 2.71 -29.68
N ASN A 215 -1.65 3.57 -28.65
CA ASN A 215 -0.67 4.67 -28.52
C ASN A 215 0.18 4.66 -27.24
N GLU A 216 -0.23 3.94 -26.18
CA GLU A 216 0.47 3.98 -24.89
C GLU A 216 1.12 2.64 -24.49
N ILE A 217 0.79 1.55 -25.18
CA ILE A 217 1.36 0.22 -24.89
C ILE A 217 2.36 -0.10 -26.01
N GLY A 218 3.61 -0.30 -25.61
CA GLY A 218 4.71 -0.61 -26.53
C GLY A 218 5.93 -1.09 -25.75
N PHE A 219 7.08 -1.11 -26.42
CA PHE A 219 8.36 -1.40 -25.80
C PHE A 219 9.16 -0.12 -25.73
N PHE A 220 9.50 0.35 -24.53
CA PHE A 220 10.22 1.60 -24.26
C PHE A 220 11.47 1.30 -23.41
N PRO A 221 12.53 0.71 -24.01
CA PRO A 221 13.74 0.31 -23.28
C PRO A 221 14.43 1.48 -22.58
N GLU A 222 14.39 2.67 -23.17
CA GLU A 222 14.99 3.89 -22.63
C GLU A 222 14.36 4.31 -21.28
N ARG A 223 13.10 3.98 -21.06
CA ARG A 223 12.41 4.29 -19.79
C ARG A 223 12.71 3.29 -18.67
N TRP A 224 13.26 2.15 -19.02
CA TRP A 224 13.66 1.14 -18.04
C TRP A 224 14.78 1.64 -17.13
N GLU A 225 15.78 2.34 -17.70
CA GLU A 225 16.90 2.88 -16.95
C GLU A 225 16.44 3.90 -15.91
N ASP A 226 15.62 4.87 -16.30
CA ASP A 226 15.05 5.87 -15.39
C ASP A 226 14.24 5.23 -14.24
N ALA A 227 13.47 4.20 -14.55
CA ALA A 227 12.69 3.49 -13.55
C ALA A 227 13.57 2.71 -12.56
N ILE A 228 14.68 2.13 -13.03
CA ILE A 228 15.69 1.48 -12.17
C ILE A 228 16.37 2.51 -11.27
N PHE A 229 16.79 3.65 -11.82
CA PHE A 229 17.42 4.71 -11.03
C PHE A 229 16.48 5.21 -9.92
N ARG A 230 15.20 5.39 -10.21
CA ARG A 230 14.20 5.75 -9.18
C ARG A 230 14.03 4.64 -8.14
N ASN A 231 14.02 3.37 -8.55
CA ASN A 231 14.02 2.25 -7.60
C ASN A 231 15.24 2.27 -6.68
N ILE A 232 16.43 2.56 -7.23
CA ILE A 232 17.66 2.66 -6.43
C ILE A 232 17.55 3.78 -5.41
N SER A 233 17.02 4.95 -5.78
CA SER A 233 16.82 6.06 -4.85
C SER A 233 15.86 5.71 -3.71
N VAL A 234 14.82 4.91 -3.99
CA VAL A 234 13.89 4.40 -2.97
C VAL A 234 14.56 3.32 -2.10
N LEU A 235 15.41 2.47 -2.69
CA LEU A 235 16.12 1.41 -1.97
C LEU A 235 17.06 1.94 -0.87
N TRP A 236 17.61 3.16 -1.00
CA TRP A 236 18.40 3.76 0.07
C TRP A 236 17.64 3.81 1.40
N GLN A 237 16.34 3.94 1.39
CA GLN A 237 15.52 3.91 2.59
C GLN A 237 15.40 2.50 3.20
N VAL A 238 15.55 1.45 2.37
CA VAL A 238 15.41 0.03 2.77
C VAL A 238 16.74 -0.57 3.21
N ILE A 239 17.85 -0.16 2.58
CA ILE A 239 19.18 -0.77 2.76
C ILE A 239 19.60 -0.86 4.24
N PRO A 240 19.46 0.19 5.08
CA PRO A 240 19.83 0.10 6.49
C PRO A 240 19.08 -1.00 7.25
N PHE A 241 17.80 -1.19 6.93
CA PHE A 241 16.97 -2.23 7.58
C PHE A 241 17.28 -3.63 7.06
N VAL A 242 17.55 -3.76 5.77
CA VAL A 242 18.01 -5.04 5.19
C VAL A 242 19.38 -5.41 5.76
N ALA A 243 20.31 -4.46 5.82
CA ALA A 243 21.62 -4.68 6.41
C ALA A 243 21.51 -5.08 7.89
N LEU A 244 20.70 -4.37 8.67
CA LEU A 244 20.42 -4.73 10.06
C LEU A 244 19.83 -6.14 10.18
N PHE A 245 18.87 -6.50 9.33
CA PHE A 245 18.28 -7.84 9.32
C PHE A 245 19.32 -8.92 8.99
N VAL A 246 20.15 -8.69 7.97
CA VAL A 246 21.21 -9.62 7.58
C VAL A 246 22.21 -9.80 8.72
N VAL A 247 22.68 -8.70 9.33
CA VAL A 247 23.58 -8.72 10.48
C VAL A 247 22.97 -9.49 11.66
N LEU A 248 21.71 -9.27 11.96
CA LEU A 248 21.01 -9.97 13.04
C LEU A 248 20.85 -11.45 12.72
N LYS A 249 20.55 -11.80 11.47
CA LYS A 249 20.39 -13.19 11.04
C LYS A 249 21.73 -13.96 11.04
N THR A 250 22.80 -13.34 10.59
CA THR A 250 24.11 -14.02 10.43
C THR A 250 24.90 -14.13 11.74
N ASN A 251 24.85 -13.09 12.59
CA ASN A 251 25.71 -13.02 13.78
C ASN A 251 25.02 -13.44 15.08
N PHE A 252 23.69 -13.45 15.11
CA PHE A 252 22.97 -13.51 16.38
C PHE A 252 21.98 -14.63 16.54
N THR A 253 21.77 -15.53 15.59
CA THR A 253 21.19 -16.84 15.91
C THR A 253 20.31 -17.52 14.87
N PRO A 254 20.24 -18.85 14.92
CA PRO A 254 19.15 -19.65 14.33
C PRO A 254 17.78 -19.41 14.99
N LYS A 255 17.69 -18.74 16.16
CA LYS A 255 16.43 -18.47 16.88
C LYS A 255 15.70 -17.22 16.43
N LEU A 256 16.39 -16.18 15.91
CA LEU A 256 15.77 -15.04 15.25
C LEU A 256 15.12 -15.42 13.90
N GLY A 257 15.41 -16.61 13.40
CA GLY A 257 15.16 -17.00 12.03
C GLY A 257 13.73 -17.37 11.66
N ARG A 258 12.74 -17.24 12.54
CA ARG A 258 11.36 -17.62 12.16
C ARG A 258 10.34 -16.57 12.59
N VAL A 259 10.51 -15.36 12.04
CA VAL A 259 9.38 -14.42 12.05
C VAL A 259 8.32 -14.98 11.10
N PRO A 260 7.10 -15.27 11.59
CA PRO A 260 6.05 -15.80 10.75
C PRO A 260 5.81 -14.90 9.54
N ASN A 261 5.65 -15.51 8.34
CA ASN A 261 5.27 -14.81 7.11
C ASN A 261 6.27 -13.75 6.60
N MET A 262 7.54 -13.80 6.98
CA MET A 262 8.57 -12.91 6.45
C MET A 262 8.74 -13.08 4.93
N ASP A 263 8.53 -14.28 4.40
CA ASP A 263 8.53 -14.57 2.98
C ASP A 263 7.44 -13.78 2.21
N ILE A 264 6.28 -13.61 2.80
CA ILE A 264 5.21 -12.77 2.23
C ILE A 264 5.69 -11.33 2.10
N VAL A 265 6.29 -10.78 3.15
CA VAL A 265 6.82 -9.39 3.13
C VAL A 265 7.83 -9.22 2.01
N TRP A 266 8.75 -10.16 1.83
CA TRP A 266 9.74 -10.10 0.75
C TRP A 266 9.11 -10.16 -0.64
N VAL A 267 8.09 -11.00 -0.84
CA VAL A 267 7.37 -11.04 -2.12
C VAL A 267 6.69 -9.71 -2.42
N TRP A 268 6.06 -9.07 -1.42
CA TRP A 268 5.43 -7.77 -1.61
C TRP A 268 6.44 -6.65 -1.90
N ILE A 269 7.56 -6.60 -1.18
CA ILE A 269 8.65 -5.65 -1.44
C ILE A 269 9.20 -5.87 -2.86
N GLY A 270 9.48 -7.11 -3.25
CA GLY A 270 9.97 -7.45 -4.58
C GLY A 270 9.02 -7.03 -5.69
N MET A 271 7.72 -7.33 -5.55
CA MET A 271 6.71 -6.91 -6.53
C MET A 271 6.56 -5.39 -6.61
N ALA A 272 6.63 -4.69 -5.48
CA ALA A 272 6.57 -3.24 -5.44
C ALA A 272 7.78 -2.58 -6.12
N LEU A 273 8.95 -3.21 -6.08
CA LEU A 273 10.15 -2.73 -6.79
C LEU A 273 10.12 -3.08 -8.29
N ILE A 274 9.58 -4.23 -8.66
CA ILE A 274 9.52 -4.67 -10.06
C ILE A 274 8.44 -3.94 -10.84
N GLN A 275 7.33 -3.56 -10.22
CA GLN A 275 6.17 -2.97 -10.90
C GLN A 275 6.51 -1.72 -11.73
N ASN A 276 7.28 -0.78 -11.18
CA ASN A 276 7.57 0.48 -11.86
C ASN A 276 8.44 0.29 -13.10
N PRO A 277 9.57 -0.45 -13.06
CA PRO A 277 10.32 -0.79 -14.26
C PRO A 277 9.47 -1.49 -15.31
N LEU A 278 8.65 -2.47 -14.92
CA LEU A 278 7.79 -3.17 -15.88
C LEU A 278 6.79 -2.23 -16.55
N ILE A 279 6.12 -1.37 -15.79
CA ILE A 279 5.16 -0.43 -16.36
C ILE A 279 5.85 0.56 -17.28
N SER A 280 6.97 1.13 -16.89
CA SER A 280 7.72 2.07 -17.72
C SER A 280 8.29 1.41 -18.99
N PHE A 281 8.62 0.12 -18.92
CA PHE A 281 9.08 -0.63 -20.07
C PHE A 281 7.95 -0.91 -21.10
N PHE A 282 6.74 -1.17 -20.61
CA PHE A 282 5.61 -1.51 -21.48
C PHE A 282 4.65 -0.35 -21.76
N THR A 283 4.84 0.80 -21.14
CA THR A 283 3.94 1.96 -21.29
C THR A 283 4.70 3.28 -21.32
N LEU A 284 4.10 4.30 -21.92
CA LEU A 284 4.61 5.68 -21.89
C LEU A 284 4.41 6.37 -20.51
N GLN A 285 4.02 5.66 -19.48
CA GLN A 285 3.75 6.26 -18.19
C GLN A 285 5.03 6.52 -17.38
N ASP A 286 5.14 7.72 -16.85
CA ASP A 286 6.23 8.09 -15.95
C ASP A 286 6.15 7.36 -14.61
N THR A 287 7.31 7.11 -14.01
CA THR A 287 7.44 6.54 -12.67
C THR A 287 7.28 7.62 -11.62
N TYR A 288 6.11 7.72 -11.02
CA TYR A 288 5.85 8.64 -9.91
C TYR A 288 6.05 7.94 -8.55
N SER A 289 6.55 8.67 -7.56
CA SER A 289 6.84 8.14 -6.23
C SER A 289 5.61 7.67 -5.46
N TYR A 290 4.41 8.22 -5.69
CA TYR A 290 3.17 7.75 -5.06
C TYR A 290 2.83 6.28 -5.37
N ARG A 291 3.42 5.69 -6.42
CA ARG A 291 3.23 4.28 -6.76
C ARG A 291 3.93 3.33 -5.78
N TYR A 292 4.83 3.87 -4.94
CA TYR A 292 5.57 3.08 -3.95
C TYR A 292 4.88 2.99 -2.58
N VAL A 293 3.64 3.48 -2.42
CA VAL A 293 2.94 3.37 -1.13
C VAL A 293 2.79 1.93 -0.63
N PRO A 294 2.48 0.92 -1.47
CA PRO A 294 2.53 -0.47 -1.01
C PRO A 294 3.94 -0.92 -0.58
N LEU A 295 5.00 -0.42 -1.24
CA LEU A 295 6.37 -0.63 -0.78
C LEU A 295 6.58 -0.05 0.62
N ALA A 296 6.21 1.22 0.83
CA ALA A 296 6.29 1.88 2.14
C ALA A 296 5.57 1.07 3.23
N ALA A 297 4.37 0.55 2.93
CA ALA A 297 3.60 -0.27 3.86
C ALA A 297 4.35 -1.55 4.25
N PHE A 298 4.83 -2.34 3.28
CA PHE A 298 5.52 -3.60 3.57
C PHE A 298 6.92 -3.41 4.14
N MET A 299 7.63 -2.33 3.78
CA MET A 299 8.88 -1.94 4.44
C MET A 299 8.65 -1.58 5.91
N SER A 300 7.61 -0.83 6.21
CA SER A 300 7.26 -0.47 7.58
C SER A 300 6.89 -1.70 8.42
N ILE A 301 6.19 -2.68 7.83
CA ILE A 301 5.92 -3.98 8.45
C ILE A 301 7.23 -4.73 8.70
N PHE A 302 8.12 -4.79 7.72
CA PHE A 302 9.45 -5.38 7.86
C PHE A 302 10.25 -4.75 8.99
N MET A 303 10.28 -3.41 9.05
CA MET A 303 10.94 -2.66 10.13
C MET A 303 10.37 -3.02 11.50
N GLY A 304 9.05 -3.07 11.64
CA GLY A 304 8.40 -3.49 12.88
C GLY A 304 8.81 -4.90 13.32
N MET A 305 8.86 -5.85 12.36
CA MET A 305 9.32 -7.21 12.61
C MET A 305 10.78 -7.25 13.11
N VAL A 306 11.67 -6.51 12.46
CA VAL A 306 13.10 -6.47 12.81
C VAL A 306 13.31 -5.86 14.20
N LEU A 307 12.72 -4.70 14.47
CA LEU A 307 12.91 -3.98 15.73
C LEU A 307 12.37 -4.74 16.95
N VAL A 308 11.21 -5.39 16.83
CA VAL A 308 10.65 -6.18 17.94
C VAL A 308 11.52 -7.42 18.20
N ASN A 309 12.01 -8.08 17.15
CA ASN A 309 12.88 -9.24 17.32
C ASN A 309 14.23 -8.84 17.93
N LEU A 310 14.80 -7.70 17.52
CA LEU A 310 16.01 -7.15 18.14
C LEU A 310 15.80 -6.87 19.64
N GLY A 311 14.68 -6.21 19.99
CA GLY A 311 14.32 -5.95 21.38
C GLY A 311 14.20 -7.22 22.23
N ASN A 312 13.53 -8.24 21.70
CA ASN A 312 13.39 -9.52 22.38
C ASN A 312 14.78 -10.20 22.60
N TRP A 313 15.64 -10.16 21.58
CA TRP A 313 16.99 -10.71 21.69
C TRP A 313 17.83 -9.99 22.75
N ILE A 314 17.80 -8.65 22.81
CA ILE A 314 18.52 -7.84 23.83
C ILE A 314 18.07 -8.26 25.24
N VAL A 315 16.76 -8.42 25.45
CA VAL A 315 16.20 -8.84 26.73
C VAL A 315 16.68 -10.25 27.11
N GLU A 316 16.66 -11.21 26.17
CA GLU A 316 17.16 -12.56 26.41
C GLU A 316 18.65 -12.58 26.80
N GLN A 317 19.49 -11.77 26.14
CA GLN A 317 20.90 -11.68 26.47
C GLN A 317 21.14 -11.09 27.87
N LYS A 318 20.37 -10.07 28.26
CA LYS A 318 20.44 -9.49 29.63
C LYS A 318 20.06 -10.52 30.69
N LEU A 319 18.98 -11.29 30.46
CA LEU A 319 18.56 -12.35 31.38
C LEU A 319 19.59 -13.47 31.52
N LYS A 320 20.23 -13.89 30.42
CA LYS A 320 21.29 -14.89 30.45
C LYS A 320 22.52 -14.40 31.25
N ARG A 321 22.91 -13.13 31.12
CA ARG A 321 24.02 -12.55 31.89
C ARG A 321 23.69 -12.46 33.39
N ALA A 322 22.44 -12.14 33.73
CA ALA A 322 22.01 -12.06 35.13
C ALA A 322 21.89 -13.43 35.80
N SER A 323 21.75 -14.52 35.03
CA SER A 323 21.67 -15.89 35.55
C SER A 323 23.03 -16.61 35.68
N LEU A 324 24.14 -15.98 35.25
CA LEU A 324 25.49 -16.48 35.48
C LEU A 324 25.88 -16.22 36.90
N PRO A 325 26.31 -17.22 37.70
CA PRO A 325 26.80 -16.99 39.02
C PRO A 325 28.02 -16.06 38.97
N SER A 326 28.02 -15.03 39.84
CA SER A 326 29.19 -14.19 40.05
C SER A 326 30.32 -15.10 40.55
N ILE A 327 31.32 -15.34 39.71
CA ILE A 327 32.56 -16.03 40.07
C ILE A 327 33.35 -15.16 41.00
#